data_2dbd1fbf805c97c6170631653a4ec384
#
_entry.id   2dbd1fbf805c97c6170631653a4ec384
#
_cell.length_a   1.000
_cell.length_b   1.000
_cell.length_c   1.000
_cell.angle_alpha   90.00
_cell.angle_beta   90.00
_cell.angle_gamma   90.00
#
_symmetry.space_group_name_H-M   'P 1'
#
loop_
_entity.id
_entity.type
_entity.pdbx_description
1 polymer ?
#
loop_
_entity_poly.entity_id
_entity_poly.type
_entity_poly.pdbx_seq_one_letter_code
_entity_poly.pdbx_strand_id
1 'polypeptide(L)'
;MHATDRSRAAPGEPPRAQPEVVVIGAGPAGLMAAEAASMAGLAVDVFDAMPSAGRKFLLAGRGGLNLTHSEPLDAFLSRYGERRAQLEPLIRGFGPAELRDWAHALGVQTFVGSSGRVFPAEMKAAPLLRRWLHRLREAGVRLHMRHRWLGWAAAAGEAASGSEAPRAAPALAMVGPQGEFTLRARAVVLAMGGASWARLGSDAAWVPLLEARGVQIKRLRPANCGFDVGTPRQPGWSEHFRERFAGRPLKSVAASIEGAADAPAPRQGEFVVTDSGIEGSLVYAFSAALRDTIETAGSATLLLDLAPSRSQARLATELARPRGGRTLANHLRVRAGLEGVKAGLLRELLPAQDFADPERLAAAIKGLPLRLVAARPIDEAISTAGGVAFESLDEHPMLRALPGVFCAGEMLDWEAPTGGYLLTACFATGRVAGSAAAAWCRGQAPVRAPNGPASRPGAVRAFAASGNARTDA
;
A
#
# COMPACT_ATOMS: atom_id res chain seq x y z
N MET A 1 27.24 -15.72 30.12
CA MET A 1 27.24 -14.27 30.43
C MET A 1 27.71 -13.54 29.17
N HIS A 2 26.80 -13.10 28.34
CA HIS A 2 27.10 -12.15 27.25
C HIS A 2 26.09 -11.02 27.37
N ALA A 3 26.61 -9.86 27.81
CA ALA A 3 25.88 -8.62 27.87
C ALA A 3 25.57 -8.13 26.47
N THR A 4 24.28 -8.03 26.12
CA THR A 4 23.79 -7.36 24.92
C THR A 4 23.90 -5.86 25.14
N ASP A 5 24.89 -5.26 24.49
CA ASP A 5 25.02 -3.81 24.34
C ASP A 5 23.79 -3.27 23.59
N ARG A 6 22.84 -2.74 24.35
CA ARG A 6 21.75 -1.90 23.82
C ARG A 6 22.31 -0.51 23.63
N SER A 7 22.86 -0.20 22.45
CA SER A 7 23.17 1.17 22.06
C SER A 7 21.90 2.02 22.19
N ARG A 8 21.81 2.81 23.26
CA ARG A 8 20.83 3.89 23.42
C ARG A 8 21.06 4.85 22.26
N ALA A 9 20.11 4.91 21.32
CA ALA A 9 20.07 6.02 20.39
C ALA A 9 20.10 7.33 21.18
N ALA A 10 20.98 8.24 20.80
CA ALA A 10 21.04 9.56 21.42
C ALA A 10 19.65 10.21 21.39
N PRO A 11 19.25 10.95 22.44
CA PRO A 11 18.00 11.68 22.42
C PRO A 11 18.00 12.59 21.19
N GLY A 12 16.95 12.46 20.33
CA GLY A 12 16.79 13.28 19.12
C GLY A 12 16.74 14.77 19.50
N GLU A 13 17.17 15.60 18.61
CA GLU A 13 17.04 17.05 18.78
C GLU A 13 15.57 17.42 19.09
N PRO A 14 15.35 18.41 19.99
CA PRO A 14 13.99 18.84 20.31
C PRO A 14 13.30 19.44 19.06
N PRO A 15 11.96 19.41 19.01
CA PRO A 15 11.22 20.08 17.95
C PRO A 15 11.63 21.56 17.82
N ARG A 16 11.68 22.05 16.60
CA ARG A 16 11.87 23.51 16.37
C ARG A 16 10.68 24.27 16.97
N ALA A 17 10.94 25.42 17.53
CA ALA A 17 9.88 26.28 18.07
C ALA A 17 8.87 26.67 16.97
N GLN A 18 9.36 26.92 15.76
CA GLN A 18 8.56 27.25 14.58
C GLN A 18 9.18 26.63 13.32
N PRO A 19 8.90 25.35 13.02
CA PRO A 19 9.28 24.77 11.76
C PRO A 19 8.49 25.43 10.61
N GLU A 20 9.06 25.55 9.42
CA GLU A 20 8.33 26.06 8.27
C GLU A 20 7.32 25.02 7.76
N VAL A 21 7.74 23.76 7.69
CA VAL A 21 6.88 22.63 7.29
C VAL A 21 6.88 21.57 8.38
N VAL A 22 5.68 21.17 8.78
CA VAL A 22 5.45 20.02 9.67
C VAL A 22 4.87 18.89 8.84
N VAL A 23 5.42 17.68 8.99
CA VAL A 23 4.89 16.47 8.40
C VAL A 23 4.41 15.54 9.51
N ILE A 24 3.16 15.09 9.45
CA ILE A 24 2.58 14.12 10.39
C ILE A 24 2.51 12.75 9.69
N GLY A 25 3.29 11.82 10.21
CA GLY A 25 3.48 10.46 9.67
C GLY A 25 4.81 10.28 8.96
N ALA A 26 5.65 9.37 9.48
CA ALA A 26 6.96 9.01 8.93
C ALA A 26 6.89 7.73 8.07
N GLY A 27 5.80 7.53 7.34
CA GLY A 27 5.65 6.55 6.28
C GLY A 27 6.26 7.02 4.95
N PRO A 28 6.17 6.21 3.87
CA PRO A 28 6.75 6.56 2.56
C PRO A 28 6.29 7.92 2.02
N ALA A 29 5.00 8.25 2.14
CA ALA A 29 4.46 9.52 1.68
C ALA A 29 5.00 10.71 2.50
N GLY A 30 5.02 10.60 3.83
CA GLY A 30 5.51 11.68 4.69
C GLY A 30 7.02 11.91 4.57
N LEU A 31 7.81 10.84 4.48
CA LEU A 31 9.25 10.96 4.27
C LEU A 31 9.58 11.58 2.91
N MET A 32 8.81 11.26 1.86
CA MET A 32 8.98 11.86 0.55
C MET A 32 8.54 13.34 0.54
N ALA A 33 7.47 13.67 1.27
CA ALA A 33 7.06 15.08 1.43
C ALA A 33 8.13 15.88 2.18
N ALA A 34 8.72 15.31 3.23
CA ALA A 34 9.81 15.94 3.97
C ALA A 34 11.05 16.14 3.07
N GLU A 35 11.38 15.16 2.24
CA GLU A 35 12.48 15.28 1.28
C GLU A 35 12.22 16.40 0.28
N ALA A 36 11.05 16.43 -0.34
CA ALA A 36 10.70 17.46 -1.32
C ALA A 36 10.73 18.88 -0.72
N ALA A 37 10.21 19.06 0.49
CA ALA A 37 10.23 20.36 1.18
C ALA A 37 11.64 20.78 1.62
N SER A 38 12.46 19.85 2.13
CA SER A 38 13.85 20.14 2.53
C SER A 38 14.75 20.46 1.33
N MET A 39 14.58 19.76 0.20
CA MET A 39 15.28 20.09 -1.05
C MET A 39 14.93 21.49 -1.57
N ALA A 40 13.77 22.01 -1.22
CA ALA A 40 13.40 23.40 -1.44
C ALA A 40 14.02 24.37 -0.40
N GLY A 41 14.89 23.92 0.49
CA GLY A 41 15.60 24.73 1.48
C GLY A 41 14.79 25.11 2.72
N LEU A 42 13.66 24.43 2.98
CA LEU A 42 12.83 24.75 4.14
C LEU A 42 13.21 23.92 5.39
N ALA A 43 12.94 24.48 6.56
CA ALA A 43 13.07 23.80 7.84
C ALA A 43 11.90 22.84 8.06
N VAL A 44 12.18 21.53 8.02
CA VAL A 44 11.17 20.46 8.08
C VAL A 44 11.31 19.66 9.37
N ASP A 45 10.20 19.48 10.09
CA ASP A 45 10.08 18.59 11.23
C ASP A 45 9.02 17.50 10.94
N VAL A 46 9.39 16.23 11.10
CA VAL A 46 8.51 15.08 10.88
C VAL A 46 8.14 14.46 12.21
N PHE A 47 6.86 14.27 12.47
CA PHE A 47 6.32 13.67 13.68
C PHE A 47 5.65 12.35 13.38
N ASP A 48 5.90 11.32 14.22
CA ASP A 48 5.26 10.02 14.10
C ASP A 48 4.94 9.46 15.49
N ALA A 49 3.73 8.92 15.63
CA ALA A 49 3.26 8.32 16.89
C ALA A 49 4.05 7.06 17.28
N MET A 50 4.69 6.42 16.31
CA MET A 50 5.42 5.17 16.51
C MET A 50 6.87 5.40 16.96
N PRO A 51 7.51 4.38 17.56
CA PRO A 51 8.90 4.51 18.05
C PRO A 51 9.95 4.54 16.94
N SER A 52 9.58 4.28 15.67
CA SER A 52 10.49 4.31 14.53
C SER A 52 9.75 4.62 13.24
N ALA A 53 10.41 5.31 12.32
CA ALA A 53 9.88 5.62 10.99
C ALA A 53 9.72 4.37 10.12
N GLY A 54 8.80 4.40 9.17
CA GLY A 54 8.67 3.43 8.08
C GLY A 54 8.24 2.03 8.53
N ARG A 55 7.49 1.85 9.61
CA ARG A 55 7.14 0.53 10.16
C ARG A 55 6.36 -0.34 9.18
N LYS A 56 5.29 0.20 8.55
CA LYS A 56 4.51 -0.52 7.54
C LYS A 56 5.35 -0.80 6.27
N PHE A 57 6.21 0.13 5.88
CA PHE A 57 7.18 -0.05 4.80
C PHE A 57 8.17 -1.20 5.06
N LEU A 58 8.69 -1.31 6.29
CA LEU A 58 9.56 -2.42 6.70
C LEU A 58 8.82 -3.77 6.70
N LEU A 59 7.54 -3.78 7.09
CA LEU A 59 6.71 -4.98 7.05
C LEU A 59 6.48 -5.45 5.61
N ALA A 60 6.18 -4.53 4.70
CA ALA A 60 6.01 -4.82 3.27
C ALA A 60 7.25 -5.47 2.64
N GLY A 61 8.44 -5.22 3.20
CA GLY A 61 9.71 -5.79 2.76
C GLY A 61 10.05 -7.18 3.30
N ARG A 62 9.21 -7.84 4.09
CA ARG A 62 9.54 -9.15 4.68
C ARG A 62 9.75 -10.27 3.66
N GLY A 63 8.91 -10.35 2.62
CA GLY A 63 9.02 -11.31 1.52
C GLY A 63 9.80 -10.79 0.30
N GLY A 64 10.39 -9.60 0.40
CA GLY A 64 11.01 -8.83 -0.68
C GLY A 64 10.24 -7.54 -0.93
N LEU A 65 10.95 -6.40 -0.84
CA LEU A 65 10.33 -5.08 -1.07
C LEU A 65 9.99 -4.91 -2.54
N ASN A 66 8.73 -5.06 -2.89
CA ASN A 66 8.24 -4.70 -4.21
C ASN A 66 8.07 -3.17 -4.30
N LEU A 67 9.09 -2.50 -4.84
CA LEU A 67 9.19 -1.04 -4.85
C LEU A 67 8.22 -0.42 -5.86
N THR A 68 8.19 -0.96 -7.09
CA THR A 68 7.33 -0.51 -8.19
C THR A 68 7.12 -1.64 -9.21
N HIS A 69 6.56 -1.32 -10.39
CA HIS A 69 6.35 -2.27 -11.48
C HIS A 69 6.91 -1.74 -12.80
N SER A 70 7.37 -2.62 -13.68
CA SER A 70 8.00 -2.26 -14.95
C SER A 70 7.07 -2.29 -16.16
N GLU A 71 5.77 -2.50 -15.95
CA GLU A 71 4.80 -2.46 -17.06
C GLU A 71 4.72 -1.06 -17.67
N PRO A 72 4.24 -0.93 -18.94
CA PRO A 72 4.03 0.37 -19.58
C PRO A 72 3.16 1.29 -18.72
N LEU A 73 3.49 2.60 -18.71
CA LEU A 73 2.89 3.56 -17.79
C LEU A 73 1.36 3.60 -17.87
N ASP A 74 0.76 3.50 -19.06
CA ASP A 74 -0.70 3.51 -19.20
C ASP A 74 -1.37 2.27 -18.59
N ALA A 75 -0.73 1.10 -18.71
CA ALA A 75 -1.16 -0.12 -18.01
C ALA A 75 -1.00 0.03 -16.50
N PHE A 76 0.11 0.63 -16.05
CA PHE A 76 0.36 0.94 -14.64
C PHE A 76 -0.72 1.87 -14.07
N LEU A 77 -1.07 2.94 -14.78
CA LEU A 77 -2.08 3.91 -14.37
C LEU A 77 -3.49 3.30 -14.32
N SER A 78 -3.80 2.32 -15.19
CA SER A 78 -5.09 1.62 -15.15
C SER A 78 -5.35 0.87 -13.84
N ARG A 79 -4.30 0.58 -13.05
CA ARG A 79 -4.41 -0.13 -11.77
C ARG A 79 -5.07 0.68 -10.66
N TYR A 80 -5.21 2.00 -10.83
CA TYR A 80 -5.87 2.89 -9.87
C TYR A 80 -7.37 3.07 -10.14
N GLY A 81 -7.94 2.31 -11.08
CA GLY A 81 -9.38 2.26 -11.31
C GLY A 81 -10.01 3.64 -11.50
N GLU A 82 -11.07 3.90 -10.76
CA GLU A 82 -11.83 5.17 -10.81
C GLU A 82 -10.99 6.40 -10.45
N ARG A 83 -9.92 6.24 -9.66
CA ARG A 83 -9.04 7.34 -9.24
C ARG A 83 -7.83 7.56 -10.15
N ARG A 84 -7.80 6.88 -11.31
CA ARG A 84 -6.76 7.08 -12.32
C ARG A 84 -6.59 8.55 -12.69
N ALA A 85 -7.67 9.24 -12.97
CA ALA A 85 -7.62 10.63 -13.45
C ALA A 85 -6.95 11.59 -12.43
N GLN A 86 -7.18 11.37 -11.14
CA GLN A 86 -6.61 12.18 -10.06
C GLN A 86 -5.13 11.83 -9.80
N LEU A 87 -4.76 10.55 -9.91
CA LEU A 87 -3.40 10.08 -9.63
C LEU A 87 -2.46 10.20 -10.83
N GLU A 88 -2.98 10.15 -12.05
CA GLU A 88 -2.18 10.19 -13.28
C GLU A 88 -1.20 11.38 -13.34
N PRO A 89 -1.60 12.65 -13.12
CA PRO A 89 -0.66 13.77 -13.16
C PRO A 89 0.44 13.66 -12.08
N LEU A 90 0.12 13.12 -10.91
CA LEU A 90 1.05 12.93 -9.80
C LEU A 90 2.09 11.85 -10.13
N ILE A 91 1.64 10.71 -10.65
CA ILE A 91 2.48 9.58 -11.02
C ILE A 91 3.31 9.87 -12.30
N ARG A 92 2.77 10.64 -13.26
CA ARG A 92 3.57 11.11 -14.40
C ARG A 92 4.71 12.01 -13.96
N GLY A 93 4.57 12.74 -12.84
CA GLY A 93 5.62 13.58 -12.26
C GLY A 93 6.65 12.79 -11.42
N PHE A 94 6.27 11.62 -10.88
CA PHE A 94 7.14 10.73 -10.13
C PHE A 94 6.61 9.29 -10.18
N GLY A 95 6.88 8.62 -11.29
CA GLY A 95 6.40 7.27 -11.58
C GLY A 95 7.45 6.17 -11.35
N PRO A 96 7.24 5.00 -11.97
CA PRO A 96 8.12 3.85 -11.80
C PRO A 96 9.57 4.10 -12.17
N ALA A 97 9.85 4.85 -13.22
CA ALA A 97 11.21 5.16 -13.68
C ALA A 97 11.91 6.09 -12.67
N GLU A 98 11.26 7.21 -12.32
CA GLU A 98 11.78 8.20 -11.39
C GLU A 98 12.00 7.58 -9.99
N LEU A 99 11.12 6.67 -9.56
CA LEU A 99 11.28 5.97 -8.29
C LEU A 99 12.50 5.04 -8.29
N ARG A 100 12.80 4.38 -9.41
CA ARG A 100 14.03 3.60 -9.57
C ARG A 100 15.27 4.47 -9.55
N ASP A 101 15.24 5.59 -10.28
CA ASP A 101 16.35 6.54 -10.33
C ASP A 101 16.61 7.15 -8.94
N TRP A 102 15.54 7.45 -8.20
CA TRP A 102 15.64 7.90 -6.81
C TRP A 102 16.28 6.84 -5.90
N ALA A 103 15.93 5.57 -6.03
CA ALA A 103 16.55 4.49 -5.28
C ALA A 103 18.03 4.31 -5.65
N HIS A 104 18.38 4.42 -6.94
CA HIS A 104 19.76 4.39 -7.42
C HIS A 104 20.58 5.57 -6.86
N ALA A 105 20.00 6.77 -6.80
CA ALA A 105 20.63 7.94 -6.18
C ALA A 105 20.86 7.78 -4.66
N LEU A 106 20.14 6.87 -4.00
CA LEU A 106 20.42 6.43 -2.63
C LEU A 106 21.48 5.30 -2.57
N GLY A 107 22.06 4.92 -3.72
CA GLY A 107 23.01 3.80 -3.81
C GLY A 107 22.34 2.43 -3.70
N VAL A 108 21.03 2.32 -3.92
CA VAL A 108 20.28 1.06 -3.90
C VAL A 108 19.97 0.62 -5.33
N GLN A 109 20.67 -0.39 -5.83
CA GLN A 109 20.39 -0.97 -7.15
C GLN A 109 19.06 -1.71 -7.15
N THR A 110 18.39 -1.74 -8.31
CA THR A 110 17.09 -2.42 -8.48
C THR A 110 17.14 -3.40 -9.66
N PHE A 111 16.34 -4.46 -9.58
CA PHE A 111 16.14 -5.39 -10.69
C PHE A 111 14.65 -5.66 -10.93
N VAL A 112 14.34 -6.14 -12.12
CA VAL A 112 12.98 -6.54 -12.52
C VAL A 112 12.85 -8.04 -12.37
N GLY A 113 11.90 -8.50 -11.56
CA GLY A 113 11.55 -9.91 -11.44
C GLY A 113 10.72 -10.41 -12.64
N SER A 114 10.55 -11.73 -12.74
CA SER A 114 9.83 -12.38 -13.86
C SER A 114 8.38 -11.93 -14.02
N SER A 115 7.76 -11.41 -12.96
CA SER A 115 6.38 -10.88 -12.96
C SER A 115 6.30 -9.39 -13.28
N GLY A 116 7.39 -8.74 -13.69
CA GLY A 116 7.44 -7.28 -13.90
C GLY A 116 7.59 -6.45 -12.62
N ARG A 117 7.54 -7.07 -11.45
CA ARG A 117 7.76 -6.38 -10.16
C ARG A 117 9.21 -5.94 -10.02
N VAL A 118 9.43 -4.75 -9.50
CA VAL A 118 10.76 -4.19 -9.29
C VAL A 118 11.14 -4.29 -7.82
N PHE A 119 12.33 -4.83 -7.56
CA PHE A 119 12.87 -5.06 -6.22
C PHE A 119 14.23 -4.39 -6.06
N PRO A 120 14.59 -3.92 -4.85
CA PRO A 120 15.98 -3.67 -4.51
C PRO A 120 16.81 -4.94 -4.68
N ALA A 121 18.08 -4.82 -5.08
CA ALA A 121 18.97 -5.98 -5.26
C ALA A 121 19.07 -6.86 -4.00
N GLU A 122 19.04 -6.26 -2.82
CA GLU A 122 19.06 -6.96 -1.53
C GLU A 122 17.69 -7.54 -1.13
N MET A 123 16.62 -7.32 -1.91
CA MET A 123 15.22 -7.71 -1.62
C MET A 123 14.63 -7.10 -0.35
N LYS A 124 15.35 -6.27 0.40
CA LYS A 124 14.98 -5.79 1.74
C LYS A 124 14.67 -4.30 1.76
N ALA A 125 13.67 -3.90 2.56
CA ALA A 125 13.30 -2.50 2.78
C ALA A 125 14.30 -1.76 3.70
N ALA A 126 14.90 -2.44 4.67
CA ALA A 126 15.68 -1.78 5.72
C ALA A 126 16.94 -1.05 5.22
N PRO A 127 17.74 -1.57 4.26
CA PRO A 127 18.87 -0.81 3.70
C PRO A 127 18.43 0.47 3.00
N LEU A 128 17.37 0.41 2.19
CA LEU A 128 16.82 1.58 1.50
C LEU A 128 16.34 2.63 2.51
N LEU A 129 15.55 2.23 3.50
CA LEU A 129 15.04 3.15 4.53
C LEU A 129 16.18 3.80 5.33
N ARG A 130 17.22 3.06 5.71
CA ARG A 130 18.36 3.61 6.46
C ARG A 130 19.10 4.69 5.66
N ARG A 131 19.38 4.43 4.38
CA ARG A 131 20.04 5.41 3.50
C ARG A 131 19.17 6.65 3.29
N TRP A 132 17.86 6.45 3.16
CA TRP A 132 16.91 7.53 3.03
C TRP A 132 16.83 8.41 4.27
N LEU A 133 16.69 7.81 5.45
CA LEU A 133 16.69 8.55 6.73
C LEU A 133 18.02 9.27 6.99
N HIS A 134 19.13 8.73 6.54
CA HIS A 134 20.43 9.39 6.62
C HIS A 134 20.45 10.65 5.75
N ARG A 135 20.07 10.54 4.46
CA ARG A 135 19.96 11.67 3.53
C ARG A 135 19.03 12.78 4.05
N LEU A 136 17.89 12.40 4.65
CA LEU A 136 16.98 13.39 5.24
C LEU A 136 17.61 14.14 6.40
N ARG A 137 18.36 13.46 7.28
CA ARG A 137 19.06 14.11 8.39
C ARG A 137 20.18 15.03 7.90
N GLU A 138 20.94 14.62 6.90
CA GLU A 138 21.95 15.49 6.25
C GLU A 138 21.32 16.72 5.62
N ALA A 139 20.09 16.62 5.08
CA ALA A 139 19.31 17.75 4.60
C ALA A 139 18.67 18.59 5.73
N GLY A 140 18.97 18.32 6.99
CA GLY A 140 18.49 19.05 8.16
C GLY A 140 17.04 18.73 8.57
N VAL A 141 16.44 17.66 8.07
CA VAL A 141 15.13 17.19 8.52
C VAL A 141 15.24 16.61 9.93
N ARG A 142 14.39 17.07 10.86
CA ARG A 142 14.30 16.52 12.22
C ARG A 142 13.16 15.49 12.28
N LEU A 143 13.42 14.35 12.94
CA LEU A 143 12.49 13.24 13.06
C LEU A 143 12.11 13.05 14.53
N HIS A 144 10.86 13.31 14.86
CA HIS A 144 10.32 13.22 16.22
C HIS A 144 9.41 12.00 16.34
N MET A 145 9.96 10.89 16.83
CA MET A 145 9.21 9.65 17.06
C MET A 145 8.50 9.70 18.41
N ARG A 146 7.40 8.91 18.54
CA ARG A 146 6.54 8.88 19.74
C ARG A 146 5.85 10.22 20.00
N HIS A 147 5.53 10.94 18.92
CA HIS A 147 4.76 12.17 18.94
C HIS A 147 3.47 11.97 18.16
N ARG A 148 2.34 12.09 18.84
CA ARG A 148 1.01 11.90 18.24
C ARG A 148 0.32 13.23 18.06
N TRP A 149 -0.26 13.44 16.89
CA TRP A 149 -1.20 14.52 16.63
C TRP A 149 -2.55 14.18 17.27
N LEU A 150 -3.07 15.10 18.10
CA LEU A 150 -4.34 14.98 18.80
C LEU A 150 -5.47 15.73 18.08
N GLY A 151 -5.14 16.60 17.14
CA GLY A 151 -6.09 17.45 16.42
C GLY A 151 -5.61 18.90 16.34
N TRP A 152 -6.53 19.77 16.08
CA TRP A 152 -6.27 21.20 15.96
C TRP A 152 -6.27 21.83 17.34
N ALA A 153 -5.28 22.64 17.66
CA ALA A 153 -5.26 23.39 18.91
C ALA A 153 -6.40 24.44 18.86
N ALA A 154 -6.98 24.72 20.04
CA ALA A 154 -7.95 25.80 20.16
C ALA A 154 -7.31 27.11 19.68
N ALA A 155 -8.05 27.89 18.92
CA ALA A 155 -7.63 29.24 18.53
C ALA A 155 -7.45 30.06 19.82
N ALA A 156 -6.22 30.25 20.26
CA ALA A 156 -5.93 31.22 21.32
C ALA A 156 -6.22 32.60 20.74
N GLY A 157 -7.38 33.16 21.07
CA GLY A 157 -7.82 34.52 20.85
C GLY A 157 -7.10 35.29 19.72
N GLU A 158 -7.27 34.89 18.46
CA GLU A 158 -6.92 35.76 17.34
C GLU A 158 -7.95 36.87 17.27
N ALA A 159 -7.71 37.94 18.07
CA ALA A 159 -8.34 39.23 17.83
C ALA A 159 -7.98 39.61 16.38
N ALA A 160 -9.02 39.90 15.60
CA ALA A 160 -8.94 40.42 14.25
C ALA A 160 -8.05 41.70 14.23
N SER A 161 -6.75 41.55 14.12
CA SER A 161 -5.85 42.64 13.76
C SER A 161 -5.69 42.60 12.25
N GLY A 162 -6.23 43.60 11.58
CA GLY A 162 -6.25 43.76 10.13
C GLY A 162 -4.88 44.06 9.54
N SER A 163 -3.91 43.16 9.72
CA SER A 163 -2.67 43.14 8.98
C SER A 163 -2.61 41.80 8.25
N GLU A 164 -2.10 41.78 7.01
CA GLU A 164 -1.80 40.57 6.25
C GLU A 164 -0.84 39.67 7.05
N ALA A 165 -1.38 38.93 8.03
CA ALA A 165 -0.62 37.91 8.75
C ALA A 165 -0.13 36.87 7.73
N PRO A 166 1.14 36.45 7.80
CA PRO A 166 1.68 35.44 6.87
C PRO A 166 0.77 34.21 6.90
N ARG A 167 0.40 33.72 5.71
CA ARG A 167 -0.43 32.51 5.53
C ARG A 167 0.18 31.37 6.33
N ALA A 168 -0.46 30.96 7.42
CA ALA A 168 -0.02 29.86 8.29
C ALA A 168 -1.11 28.80 8.35
N ALA A 169 -0.70 27.53 8.46
CA ALA A 169 -1.61 26.45 8.74
C ALA A 169 -2.20 26.56 10.15
N PRO A 170 -3.37 25.93 10.43
CA PRO A 170 -3.92 25.86 11.78
C PRO A 170 -2.94 25.23 12.77
N ALA A 171 -2.93 25.72 14.02
CA ALA A 171 -2.07 25.17 15.06
C ALA A 171 -2.48 23.73 15.42
N LEU A 172 -1.48 22.90 15.69
CA LEU A 172 -1.62 21.48 15.99
C LEU A 172 -1.54 21.22 17.50
N ALA A 173 -2.47 20.46 18.06
CA ALA A 173 -2.35 19.88 19.39
C ALA A 173 -1.58 18.55 19.27
N MET A 174 -0.48 18.45 19.98
CA MET A 174 0.44 17.32 19.93
C MET A 174 0.67 16.74 21.30
N VAL A 175 0.95 15.43 21.39
CA VAL A 175 1.47 14.80 22.61
C VAL A 175 2.76 14.07 22.27
N GLY A 176 3.76 14.28 23.09
CA GLY A 176 5.08 13.64 22.99
C GLY A 176 5.53 13.06 24.33
N PRO A 177 6.78 12.57 24.43
CA PRO A 177 7.32 11.98 25.66
C PRO A 177 7.35 12.94 26.87
N GLN A 178 7.33 14.26 26.62
CA GLN A 178 7.34 15.30 27.66
C GLN A 178 5.93 15.82 28.01
N GLY A 179 4.88 15.29 27.39
CA GLY A 179 3.49 15.73 27.56
C GLY A 179 2.90 16.41 26.32
N GLU A 180 1.80 17.11 26.54
CA GLU A 180 1.07 17.83 25.50
C GLU A 180 1.72 19.18 25.21
N PHE A 181 1.69 19.59 23.93
CA PHE A 181 2.18 20.89 23.48
C PHE A 181 1.44 21.35 22.22
N THR A 182 1.49 22.63 21.95
CA THR A 182 0.98 23.22 20.71
C THR A 182 2.11 23.47 19.74
N LEU A 183 1.94 23.04 18.49
CA LEU A 183 2.89 23.22 17.41
C LEU A 183 2.29 24.13 16.33
N ARG A 184 3.04 25.13 15.88
CA ARG A 184 2.67 26.02 14.79
C ARG A 184 3.66 25.88 13.64
N ALA A 185 3.15 25.89 12.40
CA ALA A 185 3.94 25.84 11.19
C ALA A 185 3.30 26.70 10.09
N ARG A 186 4.06 27.05 9.08
CA ARG A 186 3.52 27.74 7.88
C ARG A 186 2.72 26.77 7.01
N ALA A 187 3.18 25.53 6.90
CA ALA A 187 2.47 24.45 6.21
C ALA A 187 2.51 23.14 6.99
N VAL A 188 1.47 22.32 6.83
CA VAL A 188 1.34 20.99 7.41
C VAL A 188 1.07 19.97 6.31
N VAL A 189 1.81 18.86 6.29
CA VAL A 189 1.53 17.72 5.43
C VAL A 189 1.05 16.55 6.30
N LEU A 190 -0.18 16.11 6.09
CA LEU A 190 -0.75 14.92 6.71
C LEU A 190 -0.46 13.70 5.83
N ALA A 191 0.23 12.70 6.37
CA ALA A 191 0.64 11.47 5.69
C ALA A 191 0.46 10.25 6.61
N MET A 192 -0.72 10.16 7.26
CA MET A 192 -0.98 9.27 8.39
C MET A 192 -1.41 7.86 7.97
N GLY A 193 -1.46 7.59 6.67
CA GLY A 193 -1.89 6.28 6.13
C GLY A 193 -3.40 6.07 6.23
N GLY A 194 -3.85 4.85 5.93
CA GLY A 194 -5.25 4.45 6.03
C GLY A 194 -5.63 3.90 7.41
N ALA A 195 -6.26 2.70 7.43
CA ALA A 195 -6.70 2.01 8.64
C ALA A 195 -6.13 0.59 8.78
N SER A 196 -5.33 0.14 7.83
CA SER A 196 -4.76 -1.21 7.86
C SER A 196 -3.49 -1.27 8.72
N TRP A 197 -3.41 -2.27 9.59
CA TRP A 197 -2.32 -2.44 10.55
C TRP A 197 -2.22 -1.30 11.59
N ALA A 198 -3.30 -1.02 12.31
CA ALA A 198 -3.36 0.01 13.35
C ALA A 198 -2.19 -0.07 14.35
N ARG A 199 -1.75 -1.27 14.73
CA ARG A 199 -0.55 -1.51 15.57
C ARG A 199 0.77 -0.97 15.00
N LEU A 200 0.80 -0.63 13.71
CA LEU A 200 1.95 -0.03 13.04
C LEU A 200 1.78 1.47 12.79
N GLY A 201 0.71 2.08 13.30
CA GLY A 201 0.46 3.51 13.25
C GLY A 201 -0.52 3.97 12.17
N SER A 202 -1.14 3.03 11.41
CA SER A 202 -2.18 3.34 10.42
C SER A 202 -3.55 3.00 11.03
N ASP A 203 -4.03 3.85 11.94
CA ASP A 203 -5.17 3.59 12.85
C ASP A 203 -6.42 4.42 12.52
N ALA A 204 -6.42 5.19 11.43
CA ALA A 204 -7.50 6.07 11.01
C ALA A 204 -7.93 7.14 12.04
N ALA A 205 -7.16 7.36 13.09
CA ALA A 205 -7.50 8.35 14.15
C ALA A 205 -7.67 9.78 13.62
N TRP A 206 -7.18 10.06 12.42
CA TRP A 206 -7.31 11.35 11.73
C TRP A 206 -8.70 11.60 11.14
N VAL A 207 -9.52 10.57 10.91
CA VAL A 207 -10.83 10.69 10.23
C VAL A 207 -11.74 11.67 10.95
N PRO A 208 -12.10 11.47 12.24
CA PRO A 208 -13.01 12.40 12.92
C PRO A 208 -12.44 13.81 13.04
N LEU A 209 -11.11 13.97 13.06
CA LEU A 209 -10.45 15.27 13.17
C LEU A 209 -10.60 16.11 11.89
N LEU A 210 -10.64 15.46 10.72
CA LEU A 210 -10.84 16.11 9.44
C LEU A 210 -12.34 16.31 9.14
N GLU A 211 -13.19 15.32 9.44
CA GLU A 211 -14.65 15.44 9.29
C GLU A 211 -15.20 16.63 10.10
N ALA A 212 -14.72 16.82 11.33
CA ALA A 212 -15.07 17.97 12.17
C ALA A 212 -14.71 19.34 11.56
N ARG A 213 -13.86 19.35 10.52
CA ARG A 213 -13.46 20.53 9.76
C ARG A 213 -14.11 20.60 8.37
N GLY A 214 -15.14 19.78 8.11
CA GLY A 214 -15.87 19.77 6.85
C GLY A 214 -15.13 19.10 5.69
N VAL A 215 -14.08 18.34 5.97
CA VAL A 215 -13.39 17.54 4.95
C VAL A 215 -14.19 16.29 4.66
N GLN A 216 -14.48 16.03 3.39
CA GLN A 216 -15.22 14.86 2.96
C GLN A 216 -14.32 13.63 3.00
N ILE A 217 -14.71 12.60 3.77
CA ILE A 217 -14.02 11.34 3.89
C ILE A 217 -14.85 10.23 3.27
N LYS A 218 -14.30 9.50 2.31
CA LYS A 218 -14.89 8.26 1.81
C LYS A 218 -14.66 7.15 2.82
N ARG A 219 -15.70 6.35 3.11
CA ARG A 219 -15.64 5.24 4.07
C ARG A 219 -14.39 4.38 3.83
N LEU A 220 -13.63 4.15 4.89
CA LEU A 220 -12.47 3.27 4.84
C LEU A 220 -12.92 1.81 4.75
N ARG A 221 -12.34 1.06 3.81
CA ARG A 221 -12.66 -0.34 3.54
C ARG A 221 -11.38 -1.16 3.36
N PRO A 222 -11.39 -2.47 3.68
CA PRO A 222 -10.22 -3.32 3.44
C PRO A 222 -9.91 -3.42 1.94
N ALA A 223 -8.65 -3.25 1.57
CA ALA A 223 -8.14 -3.46 0.22
C ALA A 223 -6.94 -4.40 0.25
N ASN A 224 -6.78 -5.21 -0.80
CA ASN A 224 -5.79 -6.28 -0.80
C ASN A 224 -5.94 -7.18 0.46
N CYS A 225 -7.13 -7.68 0.69
CA CYS A 225 -7.52 -8.43 1.87
C CYS A 225 -7.85 -9.89 1.53
N GLY A 226 -7.89 -10.75 2.55
CA GLY A 226 -8.47 -12.07 2.49
C GLY A 226 -10.00 -12.03 2.55
N PHE A 227 -10.63 -13.18 2.34
CA PHE A 227 -12.08 -13.35 2.37
C PHE A 227 -12.47 -14.61 3.11
N ASP A 228 -13.55 -14.53 3.89
CA ASP A 228 -14.17 -15.69 4.52
C ASP A 228 -15.04 -16.43 3.51
N VAL A 229 -14.97 -17.78 3.56
CA VAL A 229 -15.75 -18.68 2.71
C VAL A 229 -17.02 -19.14 3.40
N GLY A 230 -17.89 -19.86 2.65
CA GLY A 230 -19.04 -20.53 3.21
C GLY A 230 -20.37 -19.92 2.80
N THR A 231 -21.36 -20.04 3.69
CA THR A 231 -22.69 -19.42 3.52
C THR A 231 -22.93 -18.45 4.67
N PRO A 232 -23.88 -17.50 4.57
CA PRO A 232 -24.24 -16.61 5.68
C PRO A 232 -24.70 -17.37 6.95
N ARG A 233 -25.22 -18.61 6.77
CA ARG A 233 -25.67 -19.45 7.89
C ARG A 233 -24.57 -20.35 8.46
N GLN A 234 -23.54 -20.64 7.67
CA GLN A 234 -22.40 -21.46 8.05
C GLN A 234 -21.14 -20.88 7.42
N PRO A 235 -20.55 -19.82 8.02
CA PRO A 235 -19.30 -19.26 7.53
C PRO A 235 -18.13 -20.19 7.87
N GLY A 236 -17.09 -20.16 7.02
CA GLY A 236 -15.88 -20.95 7.19
C GLY A 236 -15.92 -22.31 6.48
N TRP A 237 -14.83 -23.03 6.62
CA TRP A 237 -14.64 -24.39 6.12
C TRP A 237 -15.28 -25.41 7.06
N SER A 238 -15.50 -26.65 6.58
CA SER A 238 -15.74 -27.76 7.50
C SER A 238 -14.56 -27.93 8.47
N GLU A 239 -14.85 -28.46 9.67
CA GLU A 239 -13.80 -28.71 10.68
C GLU A 239 -12.67 -29.59 10.12
N HIS A 240 -13.06 -30.67 9.41
CA HIS A 240 -12.10 -31.58 8.77
C HIS A 240 -11.20 -30.87 7.74
N PHE A 241 -11.75 -29.99 6.90
CA PHE A 241 -10.96 -29.28 5.90
C PHE A 241 -10.04 -28.26 6.55
N ARG A 242 -10.55 -27.49 7.51
CA ARG A 242 -9.80 -26.49 8.28
C ARG A 242 -8.59 -27.11 8.99
N GLU A 243 -8.79 -28.15 9.79
CA GLU A 243 -7.72 -28.81 10.54
C GLU A 243 -6.60 -29.33 9.64
N ARG A 244 -6.96 -29.81 8.45
CA ARG A 244 -6.02 -30.44 7.55
C ARG A 244 -5.28 -29.45 6.62
N PHE A 245 -5.93 -28.36 6.24
CA PHE A 245 -5.44 -27.50 5.17
C PHE A 245 -5.27 -26.02 5.53
N ALA A 246 -5.71 -25.55 6.69
CA ALA A 246 -5.43 -24.19 7.12
C ALA A 246 -3.91 -23.95 7.18
N GLY A 247 -3.47 -22.78 6.70
CA GLY A 247 -2.07 -22.41 6.54
C GLY A 247 -1.38 -23.02 5.30
N ARG A 248 -2.07 -23.86 4.50
CA ARG A 248 -1.46 -24.50 3.32
C ARG A 248 -1.62 -23.66 2.06
N PRO A 249 -0.56 -23.50 1.26
CA PRO A 249 -0.64 -22.80 -0.01
C PRO A 249 -1.29 -23.65 -1.09
N LEU A 250 -2.13 -23.02 -1.92
CA LEU A 250 -2.66 -23.56 -3.16
C LEU A 250 -1.92 -22.90 -4.33
N LYS A 251 -1.05 -23.66 -4.97
CA LYS A 251 -0.17 -23.18 -6.04
C LYS A 251 -0.65 -23.59 -7.42
N SER A 252 -0.22 -22.85 -8.46
CA SER A 252 -0.49 -23.17 -9.86
C SER A 252 -1.98 -23.39 -10.12
N VAL A 253 -2.77 -22.37 -9.81
CA VAL A 253 -4.20 -22.29 -10.09
C VAL A 253 -4.50 -21.02 -10.87
N ALA A 254 -5.67 -20.96 -11.50
CA ALA A 254 -6.20 -19.70 -12.02
C ALA A 254 -7.51 -19.38 -11.31
N ALA A 255 -7.85 -18.09 -11.28
CA ALA A 255 -9.10 -17.62 -10.69
C ALA A 255 -9.77 -16.56 -11.59
N SER A 256 -11.10 -16.50 -11.51
CA SER A 256 -11.95 -15.48 -12.12
C SER A 256 -13.17 -15.25 -11.23
N ILE A 257 -13.87 -14.13 -11.40
CA ILE A 257 -15.12 -13.84 -10.68
C ILE A 257 -16.30 -14.24 -11.55
N GLU A 258 -17.30 -14.91 -10.98
CA GLU A 258 -18.52 -15.30 -11.66
C GLU A 258 -19.44 -14.09 -11.90
N GLY A 259 -19.96 -13.94 -13.11
CA GLY A 259 -21.10 -13.06 -13.42
C GLY A 259 -20.82 -11.54 -13.44
N ALA A 260 -19.60 -11.08 -13.25
CA ALA A 260 -19.26 -9.67 -13.28
C ALA A 260 -18.80 -9.24 -14.69
N ALA A 261 -19.58 -8.41 -15.39
CA ALA A 261 -19.25 -7.91 -16.74
C ALA A 261 -17.93 -7.11 -16.78
N ASP A 262 -17.59 -6.42 -15.69
CA ASP A 262 -16.38 -5.63 -15.51
C ASP A 262 -15.33 -6.33 -14.63
N ALA A 263 -15.45 -7.65 -14.44
CA ALA A 263 -14.51 -8.41 -13.62
C ALA A 263 -13.09 -8.36 -14.23
N PRO A 264 -12.06 -8.33 -13.39
CA PRO A 264 -10.69 -8.53 -13.83
C PRO A 264 -10.57 -9.83 -14.64
N ALA A 265 -9.79 -9.79 -15.73
CA ALA A 265 -9.52 -10.98 -16.54
C ALA A 265 -8.99 -12.14 -15.65
N PRO A 266 -9.23 -13.41 -16.04
CA PRO A 266 -8.74 -14.56 -15.34
C PRO A 266 -7.21 -14.46 -15.08
N ARG A 267 -6.77 -14.78 -13.86
CA ARG A 267 -5.36 -14.68 -13.46
C ARG A 267 -4.86 -16.00 -12.91
N GLN A 268 -3.63 -16.34 -13.26
CA GLN A 268 -2.91 -17.44 -12.64
C GLN A 268 -2.10 -16.94 -11.44
N GLY A 269 -1.95 -17.82 -10.43
CA GLY A 269 -1.20 -17.50 -9.25
C GLY A 269 -1.31 -18.56 -8.15
N GLU A 270 -1.14 -18.07 -6.92
CA GLU A 270 -1.27 -18.87 -5.71
C GLU A 270 -1.96 -18.08 -4.61
N PHE A 271 -2.57 -18.81 -3.68
CA PHE A 271 -3.14 -18.26 -2.46
C PHE A 271 -2.98 -19.25 -1.29
N VAL A 272 -3.30 -18.81 -0.09
CA VAL A 272 -3.25 -19.64 1.12
C VAL A 272 -4.67 -19.87 1.63
N VAL A 273 -4.97 -21.08 2.04
CA VAL A 273 -6.16 -21.41 2.82
C VAL A 273 -5.94 -20.94 4.25
N THR A 274 -6.85 -20.11 4.78
CA THR A 274 -6.83 -19.65 6.18
C THR A 274 -7.82 -20.48 7.01
N ASP A 275 -7.92 -20.21 8.30
CA ASP A 275 -8.87 -20.89 9.19
C ASP A 275 -10.33 -20.69 8.78
N SER A 276 -10.67 -19.53 8.22
CA SER A 276 -12.03 -19.16 7.82
C SER A 276 -12.22 -18.96 6.32
N GLY A 277 -11.14 -18.95 5.53
CA GLY A 277 -11.25 -18.57 4.12
C GLY A 277 -9.96 -18.65 3.33
N ILE A 278 -9.69 -17.61 2.55
CA ILE A 278 -8.55 -17.54 1.63
C ILE A 278 -7.87 -16.18 1.67
N GLU A 279 -6.54 -16.16 1.46
CA GLU A 279 -5.75 -14.94 1.32
C GLU A 279 -4.55 -15.14 0.39
N GLY A 280 -3.87 -14.07 0.00
CA GLY A 280 -2.64 -14.13 -0.79
C GLY A 280 -2.75 -13.41 -2.12
N SER A 281 -1.64 -13.39 -2.87
CA SER A 281 -1.48 -12.49 -4.02
C SER A 281 -2.53 -12.66 -5.13
N LEU A 282 -3.00 -13.89 -5.37
CA LEU A 282 -4.05 -14.14 -6.35
C LEU A 282 -5.40 -13.59 -5.87
N VAL A 283 -5.73 -13.77 -4.58
CA VAL A 283 -6.96 -13.25 -3.96
C VAL A 283 -6.95 -11.72 -3.94
N TYR A 284 -5.81 -11.13 -3.57
CA TYR A 284 -5.66 -9.67 -3.52
C TYR A 284 -5.86 -8.99 -4.89
N ALA A 285 -5.53 -9.69 -5.97
CA ALA A 285 -5.75 -9.17 -7.34
C ALA A 285 -7.24 -8.99 -7.71
N PHE A 286 -8.13 -9.64 -6.97
CA PHE A 286 -9.58 -9.56 -7.14
C PHE A 286 -10.28 -8.83 -5.98
N SER A 287 -9.50 -8.34 -5.01
CA SER A 287 -10.01 -7.88 -3.71
C SER A 287 -11.08 -6.79 -3.83
N ALA A 288 -10.87 -5.75 -4.65
CA ALA A 288 -11.84 -4.67 -4.83
C ALA A 288 -13.18 -5.21 -5.37
N ALA A 289 -13.15 -5.95 -6.48
CA ALA A 289 -14.36 -6.48 -7.11
C ALA A 289 -15.11 -7.49 -6.21
N LEU A 290 -14.39 -8.36 -5.51
CA LEU A 290 -14.98 -9.30 -4.56
C LEU A 290 -15.64 -8.58 -3.38
N ARG A 291 -14.94 -7.63 -2.77
CA ARG A 291 -15.45 -6.82 -1.67
C ARG A 291 -16.73 -6.08 -2.08
N ASP A 292 -16.69 -5.37 -3.21
CA ASP A 292 -17.80 -4.55 -3.67
C ASP A 292 -19.02 -5.42 -4.06
N THR A 293 -18.78 -6.61 -4.65
CA THR A 293 -19.84 -7.59 -4.91
C THR A 293 -20.44 -8.12 -3.60
N ILE A 294 -19.62 -8.44 -2.60
CA ILE A 294 -20.12 -8.90 -1.28
C ILE A 294 -20.92 -7.80 -0.59
N GLU A 295 -20.46 -6.54 -0.61
CA GLU A 295 -21.19 -5.41 -0.02
C GLU A 295 -22.55 -5.19 -0.67
N THR A 296 -22.71 -5.45 -1.96
CA THR A 296 -23.97 -5.23 -2.69
C THR A 296 -24.89 -6.45 -2.73
N ALA A 297 -24.33 -7.65 -2.90
CA ALA A 297 -25.09 -8.89 -3.10
C ALA A 297 -25.04 -9.87 -1.91
N GLY A 298 -24.29 -9.53 -0.84
CA GLY A 298 -24.13 -10.36 0.34
C GLY A 298 -23.17 -11.56 0.16
N SER A 299 -22.74 -11.85 -1.05
CA SER A 299 -21.71 -12.86 -1.35
C SER A 299 -21.16 -12.67 -2.76
N ALA A 300 -19.96 -13.22 -3.01
CA ALA A 300 -19.35 -13.30 -4.33
C ALA A 300 -18.86 -14.73 -4.59
N THR A 301 -18.82 -15.16 -5.85
CA THR A 301 -18.26 -16.46 -6.24
C THR A 301 -16.94 -16.25 -6.98
N LEU A 302 -15.88 -16.85 -6.43
CA LEU A 302 -14.60 -16.99 -7.08
C LEU A 302 -14.54 -18.36 -7.77
N LEU A 303 -14.40 -18.38 -9.08
CA LEU A 303 -14.24 -19.60 -9.87
C LEU A 303 -12.75 -19.97 -9.91
N LEU A 304 -12.42 -21.18 -9.46
CA LEU A 304 -11.05 -21.69 -9.40
C LEU A 304 -10.80 -22.74 -10.47
N ASP A 305 -9.82 -22.51 -11.33
CA ASP A 305 -9.24 -23.52 -12.19
C ASP A 305 -8.05 -24.19 -11.47
N LEU A 306 -8.24 -25.43 -11.03
CA LEU A 306 -7.24 -26.18 -10.27
C LEU A 306 -6.14 -26.78 -11.17
N ALA A 307 -6.34 -26.81 -12.49
CA ALA A 307 -5.41 -27.37 -13.47
C ALA A 307 -5.30 -26.48 -14.73
N PRO A 308 -4.77 -25.26 -14.64
CA PRO A 308 -4.77 -24.28 -15.74
C PRO A 308 -4.05 -24.77 -17.01
N SER A 309 -3.06 -25.63 -16.87
CA SER A 309 -2.29 -26.18 -17.99
C SER A 309 -3.00 -27.31 -18.76
N ARG A 310 -4.21 -27.74 -18.33
CA ARG A 310 -4.96 -28.82 -18.97
C ARG A 310 -6.32 -28.33 -19.46
N SER A 311 -6.73 -28.80 -20.65
CA SER A 311 -8.10 -28.56 -21.13
C SER A 311 -9.11 -29.45 -20.42
N GLN A 312 -10.36 -29.01 -20.33
CA GLN A 312 -11.47 -29.79 -19.75
C GLN A 312 -11.64 -31.13 -20.46
N ALA A 313 -11.64 -31.15 -21.79
CA ALA A 313 -11.79 -32.37 -22.58
C ALA A 313 -10.68 -33.41 -22.26
N ARG A 314 -9.42 -32.96 -22.09
CA ARG A 314 -8.33 -33.86 -21.69
C ARG A 314 -8.53 -34.39 -20.28
N LEU A 315 -8.97 -33.55 -19.34
CA LEU A 315 -9.28 -33.99 -17.99
C LEU A 315 -10.41 -35.02 -17.98
N ALA A 316 -11.50 -34.78 -18.70
CA ALA A 316 -12.62 -35.72 -18.80
C ALA A 316 -12.17 -37.07 -19.37
N THR A 317 -11.41 -37.10 -20.46
CA THR A 317 -10.86 -38.33 -21.04
C THR A 317 -9.97 -39.10 -20.05
N GLU A 318 -9.09 -38.42 -19.32
CA GLU A 318 -8.24 -39.09 -18.33
C GLU A 318 -9.01 -39.57 -17.11
N LEU A 319 -10.02 -38.84 -16.63
CA LEU A 319 -10.83 -39.17 -15.49
C LEU A 319 -11.81 -40.33 -15.81
N ALA A 320 -12.26 -40.49 -17.08
CA ALA A 320 -13.09 -41.56 -17.54
C ALA A 320 -12.38 -42.93 -17.53
N ARG A 321 -11.05 -42.96 -17.47
CA ARG A 321 -10.29 -44.23 -17.40
C ARG A 321 -10.63 -44.98 -16.12
N PRO A 322 -10.80 -46.34 -16.19
CA PRO A 322 -11.19 -47.13 -15.03
C PRO A 322 -10.26 -46.94 -13.83
N ARG A 323 -10.82 -46.74 -12.64
CA ARG A 323 -10.05 -46.61 -11.41
C ARG A 323 -9.33 -47.91 -11.01
N GLY A 324 -9.90 -49.06 -11.36
CA GLY A 324 -9.47 -50.34 -10.84
C GLY A 324 -9.56 -50.37 -9.31
N GLY A 325 -8.58 -50.91 -8.64
CA GLY A 325 -8.48 -50.92 -7.17
C GLY A 325 -7.98 -49.62 -6.52
N ARG A 326 -7.86 -48.51 -7.25
CA ARG A 326 -7.34 -47.24 -6.71
C ARG A 326 -8.41 -46.48 -5.93
N THR A 327 -7.98 -45.82 -4.84
CA THR A 327 -8.83 -44.84 -4.15
C THR A 327 -9.09 -43.64 -5.05
N LEU A 328 -10.18 -42.89 -4.80
CA LEU A 328 -10.47 -41.64 -5.52
C LEU A 328 -9.31 -40.64 -5.45
N ALA A 329 -8.67 -40.48 -4.29
CA ALA A 329 -7.52 -39.61 -4.12
C ALA A 329 -6.35 -40.01 -5.02
N ASN A 330 -6.04 -41.29 -5.12
CA ASN A 330 -4.97 -41.77 -5.99
C ASN A 330 -5.35 -41.66 -7.48
N HIS A 331 -6.63 -41.82 -7.82
CA HIS A 331 -7.13 -41.60 -9.18
C HIS A 331 -6.96 -40.13 -9.60
N LEU A 332 -7.42 -39.18 -8.78
CA LEU A 332 -7.23 -37.73 -9.01
C LEU A 332 -5.75 -37.34 -9.14
N ARG A 333 -4.90 -37.90 -8.28
CA ARG A 333 -3.46 -37.62 -8.33
C ARG A 333 -2.84 -38.11 -9.66
N VAL A 334 -3.13 -39.35 -10.05
CA VAL A 334 -2.52 -39.98 -11.23
C VAL A 334 -3.10 -39.42 -12.53
N ARG A 335 -4.40 -39.18 -12.61
CA ARG A 335 -5.11 -38.80 -13.83
C ARG A 335 -5.22 -37.29 -14.03
N ALA A 336 -5.47 -36.55 -12.96
CA ALA A 336 -5.64 -35.11 -13.02
C ALA A 336 -4.46 -34.31 -12.46
N GLY A 337 -3.50 -34.96 -11.77
CA GLY A 337 -2.40 -34.28 -11.07
C GLY A 337 -2.86 -33.49 -9.85
N LEU A 338 -4.01 -33.86 -9.27
CA LEU A 338 -4.60 -33.16 -8.14
C LEU A 338 -4.38 -33.94 -6.84
N GLU A 339 -3.70 -33.32 -5.90
CA GLU A 339 -3.42 -33.87 -4.57
C GLU A 339 -3.47 -32.77 -3.50
N GLY A 340 -3.35 -33.15 -2.24
CA GLY A 340 -3.31 -32.22 -1.11
C GLY A 340 -4.52 -31.30 -1.07
N VAL A 341 -4.27 -29.98 -0.97
CA VAL A 341 -5.32 -28.95 -0.88
C VAL A 341 -6.25 -28.98 -2.09
N LYS A 342 -5.74 -29.19 -3.31
CA LYS A 342 -6.57 -29.25 -4.53
C LYS A 342 -7.63 -30.35 -4.47
N ALA A 343 -7.21 -31.55 -4.09
CA ALA A 343 -8.12 -32.68 -3.92
C ALA A 343 -9.05 -32.50 -2.70
N GLY A 344 -8.57 -31.82 -1.67
CA GLY A 344 -9.36 -31.43 -0.50
C GLY A 344 -10.49 -30.47 -0.87
N LEU A 345 -10.20 -29.40 -1.62
CA LEU A 345 -11.19 -28.41 -2.07
C LEU A 345 -12.31 -29.05 -2.92
N LEU A 346 -11.96 -29.96 -3.81
CA LEU A 346 -13.00 -30.70 -4.57
C LEU A 346 -13.94 -31.45 -3.64
N ARG A 347 -13.43 -32.09 -2.59
CA ARG A 347 -14.26 -32.83 -1.62
C ARG A 347 -15.07 -31.95 -0.70
N GLU A 348 -14.52 -30.77 -0.39
CA GLU A 348 -15.18 -29.78 0.46
C GLU A 348 -16.37 -29.13 -0.25
N LEU A 349 -16.24 -28.87 -1.56
CA LEU A 349 -17.17 -28.04 -2.30
C LEU A 349 -18.10 -28.80 -3.25
N LEU A 350 -17.74 -30.04 -3.65
CA LEU A 350 -18.56 -30.82 -4.60
C LEU A 350 -19.44 -31.86 -3.92
N PRO A 351 -20.68 -32.04 -4.40
CA PRO A 351 -21.51 -33.15 -4.01
C PRO A 351 -20.87 -34.50 -4.38
N ALA A 352 -21.05 -35.51 -3.54
CA ALA A 352 -20.44 -36.82 -3.75
C ALA A 352 -20.78 -37.47 -5.12
N GLN A 353 -21.96 -37.20 -5.65
CA GLN A 353 -22.43 -37.71 -6.95
C GLN A 353 -21.60 -37.18 -8.14
N ASP A 354 -21.05 -35.95 -8.07
CA ASP A 354 -20.31 -35.37 -9.18
C ASP A 354 -18.93 -36.03 -9.39
N PHE A 355 -18.44 -36.77 -8.38
CA PHE A 355 -17.21 -37.57 -8.53
C PHE A 355 -17.40 -38.84 -9.36
N ALA A 356 -18.64 -39.26 -9.61
CA ALA A 356 -18.94 -40.44 -10.45
C ALA A 356 -18.99 -40.09 -11.95
N ASP A 357 -19.19 -38.83 -12.29
CA ASP A 357 -19.29 -38.33 -13.66
C ASP A 357 -17.99 -37.63 -14.08
N PRO A 358 -17.18 -38.20 -15.00
CA PRO A 358 -15.92 -37.61 -15.44
C PRO A 358 -16.06 -36.25 -16.08
N GLU A 359 -17.14 -35.94 -16.80
CA GLU A 359 -17.39 -34.67 -17.47
C GLU A 359 -17.69 -33.58 -16.41
N ARG A 360 -18.59 -33.87 -15.46
CA ARG A 360 -18.89 -32.96 -14.36
C ARG A 360 -17.65 -32.69 -13.50
N LEU A 361 -16.91 -33.73 -13.20
CA LEU A 361 -15.68 -33.63 -12.39
C LEU A 361 -14.62 -32.79 -13.14
N ALA A 362 -14.46 -32.98 -14.46
CA ALA A 362 -13.55 -32.18 -15.26
C ALA A 362 -13.99 -30.71 -15.33
N ALA A 363 -15.28 -30.45 -15.50
CA ALA A 363 -15.86 -29.10 -15.47
C ALA A 363 -15.59 -28.41 -14.12
N ALA A 364 -15.83 -29.12 -13.00
CA ALA A 364 -15.58 -28.62 -11.66
C ALA A 364 -14.09 -28.34 -11.40
N ILE A 365 -13.17 -29.14 -11.92
CA ILE A 365 -11.72 -28.88 -11.83
C ILE A 365 -11.34 -27.58 -12.55
N LYS A 366 -12.05 -27.22 -13.63
CA LYS A 366 -11.80 -26.04 -14.44
C LYS A 366 -12.52 -24.77 -13.96
N GLY A 367 -13.54 -24.93 -13.13
CA GLY A 367 -14.36 -23.83 -12.64
C GLY A 367 -14.99 -24.15 -11.29
N LEU A 368 -14.18 -24.52 -10.29
CA LEU A 368 -14.67 -24.83 -8.96
C LEU A 368 -15.21 -23.57 -8.28
N PRO A 369 -16.54 -23.50 -7.99
CA PRO A 369 -17.14 -22.33 -7.38
C PRO A 369 -16.77 -22.26 -5.89
N LEU A 370 -16.10 -21.19 -5.50
CA LEU A 370 -15.81 -20.88 -4.10
C LEU A 370 -16.61 -19.64 -3.70
N ARG A 371 -17.60 -19.85 -2.86
CA ARG A 371 -18.43 -18.77 -2.34
C ARG A 371 -17.73 -18.03 -1.21
N LEU A 372 -17.64 -16.72 -1.35
CA LEU A 372 -17.06 -15.79 -0.39
C LEU A 372 -18.19 -14.93 0.22
N VAL A 373 -18.19 -14.76 1.54
CA VAL A 373 -19.31 -14.13 2.27
C VAL A 373 -18.92 -12.88 3.04
N ALA A 374 -17.64 -12.65 3.29
CA ALA A 374 -17.16 -11.47 3.95
C ALA A 374 -15.71 -11.16 3.56
N ALA A 375 -15.37 -9.89 3.43
CA ALA A 375 -13.98 -9.45 3.42
C ALA A 375 -13.41 -9.51 4.84
N ARG A 376 -12.14 -9.91 4.97
CA ARG A 376 -11.46 -9.91 6.27
C ARG A 376 -11.33 -8.48 6.82
N PRO A 377 -11.29 -8.32 8.16
CA PRO A 377 -11.19 -7.01 8.80
C PRO A 377 -10.07 -6.13 8.25
N ILE A 378 -10.29 -4.82 8.24
CA ILE A 378 -9.35 -3.85 7.70
C ILE A 378 -7.97 -3.90 8.38
N ASP A 379 -7.90 -4.26 9.66
CA ASP A 379 -6.65 -4.43 10.40
C ASP A 379 -5.78 -5.59 9.88
N GLU A 380 -6.38 -6.55 9.17
CA GLU A 380 -5.68 -7.68 8.55
C GLU A 380 -5.33 -7.41 7.08
N ALA A 381 -5.92 -6.38 6.49
CA ALA A 381 -5.71 -6.03 5.09
C ALA A 381 -4.32 -5.45 4.84
N ILE A 382 -3.80 -5.65 3.62
CA ILE A 382 -2.51 -5.06 3.20
C ILE A 382 -2.63 -3.55 3.07
N SER A 383 -3.79 -3.05 2.61
CA SER A 383 -4.03 -1.64 2.35
C SER A 383 -5.48 -1.24 2.62
N THR A 384 -5.74 0.04 2.50
CA THR A 384 -7.04 0.67 2.72
C THR A 384 -7.56 1.28 1.43
N ALA A 385 -8.85 1.10 1.14
CA ALA A 385 -9.62 1.88 0.16
C ALA A 385 -10.45 2.94 0.87
N GLY A 386 -10.81 4.03 0.18
CA GLY A 386 -11.42 5.20 0.80
C GLY A 386 -10.38 6.14 1.37
N GLY A 387 -10.82 7.19 2.05
CA GLY A 387 -9.94 8.22 2.59
C GLY A 387 -10.42 9.63 2.29
N VAL A 388 -9.52 10.61 2.37
CA VAL A 388 -9.79 12.01 2.01
C VAL A 388 -10.19 12.10 0.55
N ALA A 389 -11.43 12.52 0.29
CA ALA A 389 -11.94 12.65 -1.07
C ALA A 389 -11.13 13.70 -1.86
N PHE A 390 -10.75 13.38 -3.09
CA PHE A 390 -10.01 14.32 -3.95
C PHE A 390 -10.80 15.61 -4.20
N GLU A 391 -12.11 15.54 -4.14
CA GLU A 391 -13.03 16.67 -4.26
C GLU A 391 -12.87 17.70 -3.11
N SER A 392 -12.34 17.26 -1.96
CA SER A 392 -11.99 18.14 -0.81
C SER A 392 -10.61 18.78 -0.96
N LEU A 393 -9.86 18.43 -2.01
CA LEU A 393 -8.51 18.93 -2.27
C LEU A 393 -8.52 19.89 -3.47
N ASP A 394 -7.53 20.77 -3.51
CA ASP A 394 -7.19 21.47 -4.73
C ASP A 394 -6.28 20.61 -5.65
N GLU A 395 -5.78 21.19 -6.74
CA GLU A 395 -4.89 20.52 -7.69
C GLU A 395 -3.49 20.18 -7.12
N HIS A 396 -3.17 20.68 -5.91
CA HIS A 396 -1.89 20.53 -5.22
C HIS A 396 -1.99 19.80 -3.88
N PRO A 397 -2.83 18.77 -3.76
CA PRO A 397 -3.41 18.09 -2.59
C PRO A 397 -3.50 18.93 -1.30
N MET A 398 -3.84 20.21 -1.39
CA MET A 398 -4.16 21.07 -0.23
C MET A 398 -5.65 20.94 0.10
N LEU A 399 -5.99 20.84 1.38
CA LEU A 399 -7.37 20.83 1.85
C LEU A 399 -8.03 22.18 1.61
N ARG A 400 -9.13 22.21 0.83
CA ARG A 400 -9.89 23.45 0.57
C ARG A 400 -10.42 24.07 1.84
N ALA A 401 -10.84 23.23 2.81
CA ALA A 401 -11.36 23.68 4.11
C ALA A 401 -10.26 24.15 5.08
N LEU A 402 -9.00 23.83 4.83
CA LEU A 402 -7.87 24.08 5.73
C LEU A 402 -6.65 24.57 4.94
N PRO A 403 -6.61 25.83 4.51
CA PRO A 403 -5.48 26.40 3.78
C PRO A 403 -4.15 26.16 4.50
N GLY A 404 -3.10 25.77 3.77
CA GLY A 404 -1.80 25.41 4.31
C GLY A 404 -1.69 23.98 4.84
N VAL A 405 -2.76 23.17 4.76
CA VAL A 405 -2.77 21.74 5.13
C VAL A 405 -2.87 20.89 3.86
N PHE A 406 -1.92 20.00 3.67
CA PHE A 406 -1.80 19.10 2.52
C PHE A 406 -1.98 17.64 2.96
N CYS A 407 -2.51 16.79 2.08
CA CYS A 407 -2.67 15.36 2.34
C CYS A 407 -1.88 14.53 1.33
N ALA A 408 -1.31 13.39 1.78
CA ALA A 408 -0.54 12.50 0.92
C ALA A 408 -0.62 11.04 1.33
N GLY A 409 -0.41 10.14 0.37
CA GLY A 409 -0.32 8.71 0.61
C GLY A 409 -1.66 8.02 0.70
N GLU A 410 -1.67 6.93 1.46
CA GLU A 410 -2.82 6.01 1.59
C GLU A 410 -4.00 6.63 2.37
N MET A 411 -3.83 7.80 2.99
CA MET A 411 -4.97 8.52 3.59
C MET A 411 -5.87 9.21 2.56
N LEU A 412 -5.45 9.33 1.30
CA LEU A 412 -6.27 9.82 0.19
C LEU A 412 -7.20 8.72 -0.32
N ASP A 413 -8.33 9.12 -0.91
CA ASP A 413 -9.34 8.20 -1.44
C ASP A 413 -8.90 7.55 -2.75
N TRP A 414 -8.09 6.50 -2.65
CA TRP A 414 -7.69 5.66 -3.76
C TRP A 414 -7.30 4.26 -3.28
N GLU A 415 -7.34 3.30 -4.20
CA GLU A 415 -6.80 1.96 -3.98
C GLU A 415 -6.06 1.45 -5.22
N ALA A 416 -5.22 0.45 -5.04
CA ALA A 416 -4.54 -0.25 -6.11
C ALA A 416 -4.21 -1.69 -5.68
N PRO A 417 -4.04 -2.64 -6.60
CA PRO A 417 -3.61 -4.00 -6.27
C PRO A 417 -2.19 -4.01 -5.71
N THR A 418 -1.79 -5.14 -5.09
CA THR A 418 -0.38 -5.36 -4.76
C THR A 418 0.45 -5.46 -6.04
N GLY A 419 1.71 -5.01 -6.00
CA GLY A 419 2.58 -5.03 -7.18
C GLY A 419 3.51 -3.83 -7.30
N GLY A 420 3.66 -3.03 -6.23
CA GLY A 420 4.45 -1.81 -6.20
C GLY A 420 3.66 -0.54 -6.49
N TYR A 421 2.39 -0.67 -6.89
CA TYR A 421 1.50 0.47 -7.20
C TYR A 421 1.25 1.35 -5.98
N LEU A 422 0.97 0.71 -4.82
CA LEU A 422 0.70 1.41 -3.55
C LEU A 422 1.88 2.29 -3.13
N LEU A 423 3.10 1.75 -3.18
CA LEU A 423 4.29 2.52 -2.83
C LEU A 423 4.54 3.65 -3.82
N THR A 424 4.44 3.40 -5.12
CA THR A 424 4.62 4.43 -6.15
C THR A 424 3.67 5.61 -5.93
N ALA A 425 2.38 5.37 -5.70
CA ALA A 425 1.42 6.44 -5.43
C ALA A 425 1.71 7.17 -4.09
N CYS A 426 2.14 6.45 -3.06
CA CYS A 426 2.56 7.09 -1.81
C CYS A 426 3.77 8.02 -2.01
N PHE A 427 4.76 7.60 -2.79
CA PHE A 427 5.93 8.44 -3.12
C PHE A 427 5.51 9.64 -3.99
N ALA A 428 4.71 9.41 -5.03
CA ALA A 428 4.28 10.47 -5.95
C ALA A 428 3.45 11.55 -5.23
N THR A 429 2.43 11.15 -4.47
CA THR A 429 1.59 12.07 -3.71
C THR A 429 2.36 12.81 -2.63
N GLY A 430 3.28 12.12 -1.93
CA GLY A 430 4.15 12.74 -0.93
C GLY A 430 5.05 13.81 -1.52
N ARG A 431 5.67 13.50 -2.67
CA ARG A 431 6.53 14.48 -3.40
C ARG A 431 5.76 15.74 -3.77
N VAL A 432 4.56 15.58 -4.34
CA VAL A 432 3.74 16.72 -4.75
C VAL A 432 3.29 17.53 -3.54
N ALA A 433 2.80 16.89 -2.48
CA ALA A 433 2.36 17.57 -1.26
C ALA A 433 3.51 18.35 -0.60
N GLY A 434 4.72 17.77 -0.53
CA GLY A 434 5.90 18.44 0.03
C GLY A 434 6.35 19.62 -0.82
N SER A 435 6.34 19.49 -2.14
CA SER A 435 6.67 20.60 -3.07
C SER A 435 5.64 21.73 -3.00
N ALA A 436 4.35 21.37 -2.90
CA ALA A 436 3.26 22.35 -2.76
C ALA A 436 3.32 23.08 -1.41
N ALA A 437 3.60 22.37 -0.31
CA ALA A 437 3.84 22.98 0.99
C ALA A 437 5.02 23.97 0.96
N ALA A 438 6.08 23.65 0.23
CA ALA A 438 7.21 24.54 0.05
C ALA A 438 6.84 25.81 -0.74
N ALA A 439 6.08 25.66 -1.83
CA ALA A 439 5.60 26.80 -2.61
C ALA A 439 4.66 27.70 -1.78
N TRP A 440 3.76 27.11 -1.00
CA TRP A 440 2.92 27.82 -0.05
C TRP A 440 3.73 28.67 0.95
N CYS A 441 4.75 28.07 1.56
CA CYS A 441 5.62 28.79 2.49
C CYS A 441 6.36 29.98 1.85
N ARG A 442 6.60 29.95 0.55
CA ARG A 442 7.25 31.02 -0.20
C ARG A 442 6.27 32.07 -0.73
N GLY A 443 4.97 31.89 -0.54
CA GLY A 443 3.95 32.75 -1.14
C GLY A 443 3.88 32.64 -2.68
N GLN A 444 4.38 31.50 -3.22
CA GLN A 444 4.39 31.20 -4.66
C GLN A 444 3.20 30.34 -5.03
N ALA A 445 2.69 30.49 -6.24
CA ALA A 445 1.78 29.49 -6.79
C ALA A 445 2.57 28.16 -6.97
N PRO A 446 2.03 27.01 -6.53
CA PRO A 446 2.69 25.73 -6.76
C PRO A 446 2.89 25.48 -8.26
N VAL A 447 4.04 24.94 -8.62
CA VAL A 447 4.34 24.59 -10.03
C VAL A 447 3.48 23.39 -10.41
N ARG A 448 2.68 23.54 -11.45
CA ARG A 448 1.88 22.44 -12.02
C ARG A 448 2.81 21.31 -12.48
N ALA A 449 2.49 20.07 -12.14
CA ALA A 449 3.23 18.92 -12.65
C ALA A 449 3.25 18.97 -14.20
N PRO A 450 4.41 18.79 -14.87
CA PRO A 450 4.50 18.92 -16.31
C PRO A 450 3.60 17.89 -17.01
N ASN A 451 2.66 18.39 -17.81
CA ASN A 451 1.89 17.58 -18.75
C ASN A 451 2.78 17.25 -19.95
N GLY A 452 3.50 16.13 -19.90
CA GLY A 452 4.32 15.68 -21.02
C GLY A 452 5.54 14.87 -20.61
N PRO A 453 6.18 14.14 -21.54
CA PRO A 453 7.40 13.41 -21.23
C PRO A 453 8.49 14.39 -20.78
N ALA A 454 9.03 14.16 -19.60
CA ALA A 454 10.06 14.99 -19.01
C ALA A 454 11.26 15.11 -19.96
N SER A 455 11.54 16.30 -20.45
CA SER A 455 12.86 16.64 -20.96
C SER A 455 13.88 16.39 -19.84
N ARG A 456 14.89 15.58 -20.12
CA ARG A 456 15.95 15.21 -19.17
C ARG A 456 16.47 16.45 -18.44
N PRO A 457 16.51 16.47 -17.09
CA PRO A 457 17.21 17.54 -16.39
C PRO A 457 18.70 17.45 -16.73
N GLY A 458 19.25 18.57 -17.13
CA GLY A 458 20.69 18.72 -17.42
C GLY A 458 21.53 18.26 -16.24
N ALA A 459 22.70 17.71 -16.57
CA ALA A 459 23.68 17.13 -15.67
C ALA A 459 23.87 17.95 -14.38
N VAL A 460 23.73 17.27 -13.25
CA VAL A 460 24.14 17.78 -11.94
C VAL A 460 25.61 18.15 -12.02
N ARG A 461 25.94 19.43 -11.82
CA ARG A 461 27.33 19.90 -11.69
C ARG A 461 27.97 19.11 -10.56
N ALA A 462 28.97 18.32 -10.92
CA ALA A 462 29.88 17.69 -9.97
C ALA A 462 30.60 18.79 -9.19
N PHE A 463 30.51 18.81 -7.89
CA PHE A 463 31.38 19.54 -7.01
C PHE A 463 32.78 18.95 -7.16
N ALA A 464 33.68 19.66 -7.86
CA ALA A 464 35.08 19.32 -7.93
C ALA A 464 35.70 19.63 -6.57
N ALA A 465 36.19 18.59 -5.91
CA ALA A 465 37.07 18.73 -4.76
C ALA A 465 38.38 19.36 -5.24
N SER A 466 38.66 20.58 -4.80
CA SER A 466 39.96 21.23 -4.95
C SER A 466 40.97 20.54 -4.03
N GLY A 467 41.67 19.56 -4.55
CA GLY A 467 42.87 19.00 -3.94
C GLY A 467 44.08 19.89 -4.21
N ASN A 468 44.60 20.53 -3.19
CA ASN A 468 45.84 21.27 -3.17
C ASN A 468 47.01 20.27 -3.27
N ALA A 469 47.62 20.14 -4.42
CA ALA A 469 48.92 19.49 -4.56
C ALA A 469 50.02 20.53 -4.36
N ARG A 470 50.70 20.46 -3.23
CA ARG A 470 52.00 21.09 -3.04
C ARG A 470 53.05 20.28 -3.78
N THR A 471 53.70 20.90 -4.73
CA THR A 471 54.96 20.45 -5.30
C THR A 471 56.08 20.93 -4.38
N ASP A 472 56.91 20.05 -3.89
CA ASP A 472 58.26 20.31 -3.42
C ASP A 472 59.24 19.39 -4.09
N ALA A 473 60.29 20.05 -4.68
CA ALA A 473 61.57 19.62 -5.18
C ALA A 473 61.65 18.58 -6.30
#